data_6e3c21f286b4f34938b95375da6b875e
#
_entry.id   6e3c21f286b4f34938b95375da6b875e
#
_cell.length_a   1.000
_cell.length_b   1.000
_cell.length_c   1.000
_cell.angle_alpha   90.00
_cell.angle_beta   90.00
_cell.angle_gamma   90.00
#
_symmetry.space_group_name_H-M   'P 1'
#
loop_
_entity.id
_entity.type
_entity.pdbx_description
1 polymer ?
#
loop_
_entity_poly.entity_id
_entity_poly.type
_entity_poly.pdbx_seq_one_letter_code
_entity_poly.pdbx_strand_id
1 'polypeptide(L)'
;MFSNIDIATFANAETPFYYYDLSLLQETLRKCADAANVYNFHVHYAMKANFNQRILEKIQAVGFGADCVSGGEVSKALEIGFDKGKVVFAGVGKSDKEINLALDNDIFCFNVESVQELEVINELAAKKGKVARVAIRINPNVDAYTHHNITTGLDENKFGVNSWDLPACAETLKQSANLQFIGIHFHIGSQITNLDVYKNLCVRVNEFAVWFEEKGFTVKVLNVGGGLGIDYYNPDQQIPDFEAYFKIFNDFLDKRPNQEVHFELGRALVGQSSSLISKVLYVKNGKKKNFIILDAGMTELMRPALYQAYHKIQNVSKLAESNEVKYDVVGPICESTDCFGKEVELPETFRGDLIALRSTGAYGEVMASHYNLRDEIRSVYSK
;
A
#
# COMPACT_ATOMS: atom_id res chain seq x y z
N MET A 1 -3.72 20.80 6.88
CA MET A 1 -4.99 21.32 7.49
C MET A 1 -5.92 21.72 6.34
N PHE A 2 -7.23 21.46 6.45
CA PHE A 2 -8.16 21.85 5.39
C PHE A 2 -8.24 23.38 5.25
N SER A 3 -8.21 23.84 3.99
CA SER A 3 -8.42 25.25 3.68
C SER A 3 -9.91 25.63 3.71
N ASN A 4 -10.20 26.94 3.74
CA ASN A 4 -11.59 27.41 3.61
C ASN A 4 -12.23 26.99 2.27
N ILE A 5 -11.44 26.81 1.21
CA ILE A 5 -11.90 26.34 -0.09
C ILE A 5 -12.30 24.87 0.00
N ASP A 6 -11.56 24.06 0.71
CA ASP A 6 -11.90 22.65 0.92
C ASP A 6 -13.21 22.52 1.68
N ILE A 7 -13.37 23.25 2.78
CA ILE A 7 -14.60 23.24 3.59
C ILE A 7 -15.82 23.69 2.77
N ALA A 8 -15.68 24.73 1.95
CA ALA A 8 -16.74 25.17 1.05
C ALA A 8 -17.08 24.10 -0.01
N THR A 9 -16.07 23.35 -0.49
CA THR A 9 -16.26 22.22 -1.41
C THR A 9 -17.04 21.11 -0.72
N PHE A 10 -16.67 20.76 0.53
CA PHE A 10 -17.35 19.73 1.30
C PHE A 10 -18.83 20.06 1.57
N ALA A 11 -19.12 21.31 1.89
CA ALA A 11 -20.49 21.76 2.16
C ALA A 11 -21.43 21.66 0.93
N ASN A 12 -20.87 21.72 -0.28
CA ASN A 12 -21.62 21.65 -1.53
C ASN A 12 -21.65 20.26 -2.18
N ALA A 13 -20.91 19.31 -1.67
CA ALA A 13 -20.87 17.95 -2.19
C ALA A 13 -21.86 17.04 -1.46
N GLU A 14 -22.41 16.06 -2.17
CA GLU A 14 -23.23 15.00 -1.57
C GLU A 14 -22.33 14.03 -0.83
N THR A 15 -22.57 13.84 0.48
CA THR A 15 -21.84 12.91 1.34
C THR A 15 -22.45 11.50 1.33
N PRO A 16 -21.70 10.43 1.65
CA PRO A 16 -20.26 10.44 1.93
C PRO A 16 -19.41 10.45 0.64
N PHE A 17 -18.17 10.94 0.72
CA PHE A 17 -17.22 10.90 -0.38
C PHE A 17 -15.77 10.87 0.10
N TYR A 18 -14.85 10.33 -0.72
CA TYR A 18 -13.42 10.49 -0.54
C TYR A 18 -12.94 11.80 -1.12
N TYR A 19 -12.36 12.66 -0.30
CA TYR A 19 -11.68 13.86 -0.77
C TYR A 19 -10.19 13.59 -0.94
N TYR A 20 -9.66 13.91 -2.12
CA TYR A 20 -8.24 13.80 -2.46
C TYR A 20 -7.59 15.16 -2.60
N ASP A 21 -6.59 15.45 -1.77
CA ASP A 21 -5.70 16.59 -1.91
C ASP A 21 -4.58 16.24 -2.91
N LEU A 22 -4.79 16.67 -4.16
CA LEU A 22 -3.85 16.39 -5.24
C LEU A 22 -2.54 17.16 -5.11
N SER A 23 -2.54 18.31 -4.41
CA SER A 23 -1.33 19.10 -4.17
C SER A 23 -0.42 18.38 -3.17
N LEU A 24 -0.99 17.88 -2.06
CA LEU A 24 -0.26 17.08 -1.09
C LEU A 24 0.27 15.77 -1.72
N LEU A 25 -0.54 15.13 -2.57
CA LEU A 25 -0.10 13.95 -3.31
C LEU A 25 1.11 14.27 -4.19
N GLN A 26 1.06 15.33 -4.99
CA GLN A 26 2.17 15.74 -5.86
C GLN A 26 3.44 16.06 -5.08
N GLU A 27 3.32 16.77 -3.96
CA GLU A 27 4.46 17.06 -3.08
C GLU A 27 5.07 15.77 -2.53
N THR A 28 4.25 14.83 -2.05
CA THR A 28 4.69 13.52 -1.54
C THR A 28 5.43 12.73 -2.59
N LEU A 29 4.86 12.63 -3.80
CA LEU A 29 5.46 11.91 -4.92
C LEU A 29 6.80 12.52 -5.33
N ARG A 30 6.87 13.86 -5.44
CA ARG A 30 8.10 14.57 -5.79
C ARG A 30 9.20 14.33 -4.76
N LYS A 31 8.90 14.48 -3.44
CA LYS A 31 9.90 14.25 -2.39
C LYS A 31 10.39 12.81 -2.37
N CYS A 32 9.52 11.84 -2.63
CA CYS A 32 9.93 10.45 -2.76
C CYS A 32 10.85 10.24 -3.97
N ALA A 33 10.50 10.80 -5.13
CA ALA A 33 11.29 10.69 -6.34
C ALA A 33 12.66 11.34 -6.17
N ASP A 34 12.70 12.57 -5.64
CA ASP A 34 13.94 13.30 -5.40
C ASP A 34 14.88 12.51 -4.48
N ALA A 35 14.37 11.99 -3.37
CA ALA A 35 15.16 11.21 -2.41
C ALA A 35 15.66 9.87 -3.00
N ALA A 36 14.84 9.17 -3.79
CA ALA A 36 15.23 7.92 -4.44
C ALA A 36 16.32 8.16 -5.51
N ASN A 37 16.19 9.25 -6.28
CA ASN A 37 17.11 9.60 -7.36
C ASN A 37 18.54 9.89 -6.84
N VAL A 38 18.70 10.38 -5.61
CA VAL A 38 20.04 10.58 -4.99
C VAL A 38 20.89 9.31 -5.04
N TYR A 39 20.26 8.14 -4.91
CA TYR A 39 20.91 6.83 -4.85
C TYR A 39 20.69 5.98 -6.10
N ASN A 40 20.03 6.52 -7.12
CA ASN A 40 19.59 5.77 -8.31
C ASN A 40 18.73 4.55 -7.92
N PHE A 41 17.78 4.75 -7.00
CA PHE A 41 16.84 3.73 -6.55
C PHE A 41 15.55 3.75 -7.37
N HIS A 42 14.94 2.58 -7.57
CA HIS A 42 13.74 2.40 -8.38
C HIS A 42 12.53 2.22 -7.46
N VAL A 43 11.51 3.04 -7.65
CA VAL A 43 10.25 2.96 -6.88
C VAL A 43 9.15 2.40 -7.75
N HIS A 44 8.49 1.35 -7.26
CA HIS A 44 7.26 0.79 -7.80
C HIS A 44 6.11 1.15 -6.84
N TYR A 45 5.03 1.66 -7.38
CA TYR A 45 3.84 1.95 -6.60
C TYR A 45 3.02 0.68 -6.38
N ALA A 46 2.72 0.35 -5.12
CA ALA A 46 1.86 -0.78 -4.77
C ALA A 46 0.39 -0.44 -5.06
N MET A 47 -0.11 -0.89 -6.23
CA MET A 47 -1.43 -0.54 -6.77
C MET A 47 -2.59 -0.88 -5.83
N LYS A 48 -2.45 -1.96 -5.05
CA LYS A 48 -3.41 -2.37 -4.01
C LYS A 48 -3.72 -1.29 -2.97
N ALA A 49 -2.84 -0.29 -2.80
CA ALA A 49 -3.07 0.78 -1.84
C ALA A 49 -4.16 1.75 -2.31
N ASN A 50 -4.18 2.08 -3.58
CA ASN A 50 -5.20 2.91 -4.21
C ASN A 50 -5.09 2.82 -5.74
N PHE A 51 -6.14 2.39 -6.43
CA PHE A 51 -6.18 2.31 -7.90
C PHE A 51 -7.10 3.35 -8.56
N ASN A 52 -7.46 4.42 -7.83
CA ASN A 52 -8.19 5.55 -8.39
C ASN A 52 -7.41 6.14 -9.57
N GLN A 53 -8.08 6.32 -10.71
CA GLN A 53 -7.44 6.68 -11.97
C GLN A 53 -6.61 7.96 -11.86
N ARG A 54 -7.15 9.04 -11.26
CA ARG A 54 -6.43 10.31 -11.14
C ARG A 54 -5.18 10.19 -10.26
N ILE A 55 -5.22 9.32 -9.27
CA ILE A 55 -4.06 9.03 -8.40
C ILE A 55 -2.99 8.29 -9.20
N LEU A 56 -3.39 7.25 -9.96
CA LEU A 56 -2.46 6.48 -10.80
C LEU A 56 -1.81 7.33 -11.87
N GLU A 57 -2.57 8.22 -12.54
CA GLU A 57 -2.03 9.17 -13.53
C GLU A 57 -0.94 10.07 -12.94
N LYS A 58 -1.12 10.57 -11.70
CA LYS A 58 -0.11 11.38 -11.00
C LYS A 58 1.15 10.57 -10.67
N ILE A 59 0.97 9.33 -10.25
CA ILE A 59 2.08 8.43 -9.92
C ILE A 59 2.86 8.01 -11.17
N GLN A 60 2.16 7.67 -12.25
CA GLN A 60 2.77 7.38 -13.54
C GLN A 60 3.59 8.57 -14.08
N ALA A 61 3.07 9.79 -13.93
CA ALA A 61 3.72 11.01 -14.43
C ALA A 61 5.07 11.31 -13.75
N VAL A 62 5.32 10.84 -12.53
CA VAL A 62 6.65 10.98 -11.88
C VAL A 62 7.63 9.86 -12.27
N GLY A 63 7.20 8.92 -13.13
CA GLY A 63 8.05 7.86 -13.69
C GLY A 63 8.24 6.64 -12.80
N PHE A 64 7.43 6.47 -11.74
CA PHE A 64 7.45 5.26 -10.92
C PHE A 64 6.97 4.05 -11.71
N GLY A 65 7.41 2.85 -11.29
CA GLY A 65 6.87 1.58 -11.75
C GLY A 65 5.57 1.22 -11.03
N ALA A 66 5.01 0.06 -11.34
CA ALA A 66 3.84 -0.49 -10.67
C ALA A 66 4.16 -1.85 -10.03
N ASP A 67 3.83 -2.01 -8.74
CA ASP A 67 3.77 -3.30 -8.04
C ASP A 67 2.31 -3.77 -8.06
N CYS A 68 2.06 -4.87 -8.78
CA CYS A 68 0.75 -5.45 -9.02
C CYS A 68 0.63 -6.80 -8.29
N VAL A 69 -0.55 -7.09 -7.75
CA VAL A 69 -0.82 -8.35 -7.05
C VAL A 69 -1.99 -9.14 -7.68
N SER A 70 -2.46 -8.69 -8.83
CA SER A 70 -3.46 -9.38 -9.66
C SER A 70 -3.30 -9.02 -11.13
N GLY A 71 -3.85 -9.84 -12.02
CA GLY A 71 -3.92 -9.53 -13.45
C GLY A 71 -4.74 -8.27 -13.75
N GLY A 72 -5.75 -7.98 -12.92
CA GLY A 72 -6.51 -6.73 -13.01
C GLY A 72 -5.65 -5.50 -12.77
N GLU A 73 -4.78 -5.54 -11.77
CA GLU A 73 -3.83 -4.45 -11.50
C GLU A 73 -2.79 -4.32 -12.61
N VAL A 74 -2.26 -5.44 -13.15
CA VAL A 74 -1.36 -5.41 -14.32
C VAL A 74 -2.03 -4.74 -15.50
N SER A 75 -3.28 -5.14 -15.84
CA SER A 75 -4.04 -4.54 -16.93
C SER A 75 -4.25 -3.05 -16.71
N LYS A 76 -4.63 -2.65 -15.49
CA LYS A 76 -4.87 -1.25 -15.15
C LYS A 76 -3.59 -0.42 -15.21
N ALA A 77 -2.47 -0.95 -14.75
CA ALA A 77 -1.17 -0.27 -14.86
C ALA A 77 -0.81 0.02 -16.32
N LEU A 78 -0.98 -0.98 -17.20
CA LEU A 78 -0.71 -0.82 -18.63
C LEU A 78 -1.68 0.15 -19.31
N GLU A 79 -2.98 0.11 -18.95
CA GLU A 79 -4.00 1.06 -19.43
C GLU A 79 -3.67 2.50 -19.10
N ILE A 80 -3.21 2.77 -17.88
CA ILE A 80 -2.79 4.11 -17.41
C ILE A 80 -1.51 4.57 -18.12
N GLY A 81 -0.72 3.65 -18.67
CA GLY A 81 0.53 3.95 -19.38
C GLY A 81 1.79 3.81 -18.52
N PHE A 82 1.74 3.03 -17.45
CA PHE A 82 3.00 2.65 -16.78
C PHE A 82 3.90 1.89 -17.74
N ASP A 83 5.19 2.18 -17.69
CA ASP A 83 6.18 1.46 -18.48
C ASP A 83 6.17 -0.03 -18.11
N LYS A 84 5.85 -0.90 -19.07
CA LYS A 84 5.83 -2.36 -18.85
C LYS A 84 7.17 -2.90 -18.33
N GLY A 85 8.28 -2.25 -18.70
CA GLY A 85 9.62 -2.55 -18.18
C GLY A 85 9.82 -2.14 -16.72
N LYS A 86 8.79 -1.57 -16.07
CA LYS A 86 8.76 -1.20 -14.64
C LYS A 86 7.53 -1.78 -13.93
N VAL A 87 6.83 -2.74 -14.52
CA VAL A 87 5.70 -3.44 -13.89
C VAL A 87 6.22 -4.74 -13.28
N VAL A 88 6.04 -4.90 -11.97
CA VAL A 88 6.32 -6.14 -11.23
C VAL A 88 5.01 -6.81 -10.82
N PHE A 89 4.99 -8.14 -10.81
CA PHE A 89 3.81 -8.92 -10.45
C PHE A 89 4.12 -9.85 -9.28
N ALA A 90 3.61 -9.51 -8.11
CA ALA A 90 3.73 -10.25 -6.85
C ALA A 90 2.41 -10.98 -6.49
N GLY A 91 2.36 -11.61 -5.32
CA GLY A 91 1.17 -12.30 -4.80
C GLY A 91 1.22 -13.81 -4.93
N VAL A 92 0.70 -14.50 -3.91
CA VAL A 92 0.81 -15.96 -3.71
C VAL A 92 -0.12 -16.79 -4.60
N GLY A 93 -1.05 -16.16 -5.31
CA GLY A 93 -2.12 -16.88 -6.03
C GLY A 93 -2.27 -16.42 -7.47
N LYS A 94 -1.16 -16.22 -8.20
CA LYS A 94 -1.21 -15.91 -9.63
C LYS A 94 -1.80 -17.10 -10.40
N SER A 95 -2.93 -16.88 -11.05
CA SER A 95 -3.54 -17.89 -11.92
C SER A 95 -2.85 -17.98 -13.29
N ASP A 96 -3.02 -19.11 -14.00
CA ASP A 96 -2.50 -19.29 -15.36
C ASP A 96 -2.95 -18.17 -16.31
N LYS A 97 -4.19 -17.68 -16.16
CA LYS A 97 -4.71 -16.57 -16.95
C LYS A 97 -3.92 -15.28 -16.70
N GLU A 98 -3.61 -14.98 -15.45
CA GLU A 98 -2.90 -13.77 -15.06
C GLU A 98 -1.40 -13.85 -15.41
N ILE A 99 -0.80 -15.03 -15.24
CA ILE A 99 0.58 -15.28 -15.70
C ILE A 99 0.66 -15.10 -17.21
N ASN A 100 -0.27 -15.68 -17.97
CA ASN A 100 -0.32 -15.53 -19.42
C ASN A 100 -0.50 -14.06 -19.85
N LEU A 101 -1.36 -13.30 -19.18
CA LEU A 101 -1.52 -11.87 -19.41
C LEU A 101 -0.20 -11.11 -19.22
N ALA A 102 0.49 -11.38 -18.13
CA ALA A 102 1.75 -10.73 -17.81
C ALA A 102 2.87 -11.12 -18.78
N LEU A 103 2.94 -12.40 -19.20
CA LEU A 103 3.85 -12.89 -20.25
C LEU A 103 3.58 -12.20 -21.60
N ASP A 104 2.29 -12.06 -21.99
CA ASP A 104 1.93 -11.43 -23.26
C ASP A 104 2.37 -9.98 -23.34
N ASN A 105 2.38 -9.29 -22.22
CA ASN A 105 2.78 -7.89 -22.10
C ASN A 105 4.27 -7.66 -21.81
N ASP A 106 5.08 -8.71 -21.64
CA ASP A 106 6.51 -8.63 -21.35
C ASP A 106 6.82 -7.72 -20.16
N ILE A 107 6.10 -7.90 -19.04
CA ILE A 107 6.31 -7.11 -17.82
C ILE A 107 7.75 -7.24 -17.32
N PHE A 108 8.19 -6.32 -16.42
CA PHE A 108 9.55 -6.32 -15.91
C PHE A 108 9.91 -7.61 -15.18
N CYS A 109 9.08 -8.08 -14.23
CA CYS A 109 9.43 -9.21 -13.37
C CYS A 109 8.20 -9.85 -12.71
N PHE A 110 8.24 -11.18 -12.55
CA PHE A 110 7.40 -11.91 -11.60
C PHE A 110 8.15 -12.05 -10.27
N ASN A 111 7.57 -11.56 -9.18
CA ASN A 111 8.02 -11.86 -7.82
C ASN A 111 7.39 -13.19 -7.39
N VAL A 112 8.17 -14.26 -7.43
CA VAL A 112 7.71 -15.65 -7.27
C VAL A 112 7.74 -16.06 -5.81
N GLU A 113 6.70 -16.74 -5.34
CA GLU A 113 6.48 -17.02 -3.93
C GLU A 113 6.54 -18.52 -3.57
N SER A 114 6.76 -19.42 -4.56
CA SER A 114 6.93 -20.86 -4.33
C SER A 114 7.68 -21.55 -5.47
N VAL A 115 8.22 -22.75 -5.17
CA VAL A 115 8.87 -23.62 -6.18
C VAL A 115 7.87 -24.00 -7.28
N GLN A 116 6.65 -24.39 -6.92
CA GLN A 116 5.60 -24.76 -7.86
C GLN A 116 5.24 -23.60 -8.80
N GLU A 117 5.23 -22.37 -8.31
CA GLU A 117 4.98 -21.19 -9.14
C GLU A 117 6.09 -21.00 -10.19
N LEU A 118 7.37 -21.25 -9.85
CA LEU A 118 8.45 -21.24 -10.83
C LEU A 118 8.21 -22.27 -11.95
N GLU A 119 7.81 -23.49 -11.59
CA GLU A 119 7.51 -24.56 -12.56
C GLU A 119 6.39 -24.16 -13.49
N VAL A 120 5.29 -23.61 -12.95
CA VAL A 120 4.12 -23.16 -13.75
C VAL A 120 4.49 -22.01 -14.66
N ILE A 121 5.23 -21.00 -14.18
CA ILE A 121 5.67 -19.88 -15.04
C ILE A 121 6.58 -20.39 -16.16
N ASN A 122 7.51 -21.31 -15.87
CA ASN A 122 8.37 -21.91 -16.88
C ASN A 122 7.55 -22.63 -17.97
N GLU A 123 6.58 -23.45 -17.58
CA GLU A 123 5.71 -24.19 -18.51
C GLU A 123 4.91 -23.24 -19.40
N LEU A 124 4.27 -22.21 -18.80
CA LEU A 124 3.46 -21.25 -19.54
C LEU A 124 4.31 -20.36 -20.46
N ALA A 125 5.50 -19.97 -20.03
CA ALA A 125 6.45 -19.24 -20.85
C ALA A 125 6.93 -20.09 -22.04
N ALA A 126 7.24 -21.37 -21.81
CA ALA A 126 7.63 -22.32 -22.85
C ALA A 126 6.54 -22.47 -23.92
N LYS A 127 5.26 -22.63 -23.52
CA LYS A 127 4.12 -22.71 -24.44
C LYS A 127 3.97 -21.48 -25.34
N LYS A 128 4.47 -20.33 -24.90
CA LYS A 128 4.45 -19.05 -25.64
C LYS A 128 5.76 -18.76 -26.37
N GLY A 129 6.77 -19.61 -26.26
CA GLY A 129 8.11 -19.34 -26.79
C GLY A 129 8.77 -18.10 -26.17
N LYS A 130 8.48 -17.82 -24.90
CA LYS A 130 8.99 -16.65 -24.16
C LYS A 130 9.93 -17.08 -23.03
N VAL A 131 10.66 -16.11 -22.49
CA VAL A 131 11.46 -16.25 -21.27
C VAL A 131 10.93 -15.26 -20.25
N ALA A 132 10.47 -15.78 -19.11
CA ALA A 132 9.96 -14.97 -18.01
C ALA A 132 11.10 -14.50 -17.09
N ARG A 133 11.18 -13.22 -16.80
CA ARG A 133 12.08 -12.68 -15.76
C ARG A 133 11.45 -12.88 -14.40
N VAL A 134 12.22 -13.48 -13.48
CA VAL A 134 11.74 -13.84 -12.15
C VAL A 134 12.69 -13.34 -11.06
N ALA A 135 12.11 -12.86 -9.96
CA ALA A 135 12.80 -12.64 -8.69
C ALA A 135 12.17 -13.55 -7.63
N ILE A 136 12.97 -14.13 -6.76
CA ILE A 136 12.46 -14.99 -5.69
C ILE A 136 12.10 -14.12 -4.49
N ARG A 137 10.82 -14.11 -4.10
CA ARG A 137 10.40 -13.51 -2.85
C ARG A 137 10.75 -14.43 -1.71
N ILE A 138 11.61 -13.95 -0.83
CA ILE A 138 12.14 -14.69 0.30
C ILE A 138 11.50 -14.18 1.57
N ASN A 139 11.10 -15.11 2.44
CA ASN A 139 10.71 -14.77 3.80
C ASN A 139 11.98 -14.55 4.63
N PRO A 140 12.30 -13.30 5.03
CA PRO A 140 13.58 -13.03 5.70
C PRO A 140 13.59 -13.38 7.19
N ASN A 141 12.44 -13.79 7.75
CA ASN A 141 12.24 -13.99 9.19
C ASN A 141 12.62 -12.76 10.03
N VAL A 142 12.16 -11.59 9.59
CA VAL A 142 12.36 -10.30 10.28
C VAL A 142 11.02 -9.84 10.87
N ASP A 143 10.98 -9.61 12.19
CA ASP A 143 9.81 -9.04 12.85
C ASP A 143 9.76 -7.52 12.63
N ALA A 144 8.70 -7.08 12.00
CA ALA A 144 8.44 -5.67 11.73
C ALA A 144 7.71 -4.95 12.89
N TYR A 145 7.35 -5.68 13.96
CA TYR A 145 6.59 -5.18 15.12
C TYR A 145 5.31 -4.44 14.70
N THR A 146 4.61 -4.96 13.70
CA THR A 146 3.37 -4.39 13.17
C THR A 146 2.16 -5.24 13.59
N HIS A 147 0.93 -4.78 13.28
CA HIS A 147 -0.28 -5.54 13.57
C HIS A 147 -0.22 -6.92 12.91
N HIS A 148 -0.63 -7.98 13.64
CA HIS A 148 -0.55 -9.39 13.23
C HIS A 148 -1.05 -9.63 11.77
N ASN A 149 -2.15 -9.00 11.37
CA ASN A 149 -2.74 -9.18 10.04
C ASN A 149 -1.94 -8.51 8.89
N ILE A 150 -0.92 -7.70 9.20
CA ILE A 150 -0.11 -6.98 8.20
C ILE A 150 1.40 -7.26 8.31
N THR A 151 1.79 -8.19 9.19
CA THR A 151 3.16 -8.73 9.29
C THR A 151 3.31 -9.87 8.28
N THR A 152 4.31 -9.81 7.42
CA THR A 152 4.51 -10.78 6.32
C THR A 152 5.93 -11.37 6.27
N GLY A 153 6.79 -10.98 7.18
CA GLY A 153 8.22 -11.34 7.18
C GLY A 153 8.60 -12.50 8.11
N LEU A 154 7.64 -13.15 8.78
CA LEU A 154 7.90 -14.25 9.72
C LEU A 154 7.78 -15.62 9.05
N ASP A 155 8.44 -16.64 9.63
CA ASP A 155 8.36 -18.03 9.18
C ASP A 155 6.91 -18.56 9.23
N GLU A 156 6.64 -19.58 8.38
CA GLU A 156 5.31 -20.21 8.23
C GLU A 156 4.17 -19.22 7.82
N ASN A 157 4.53 -18.13 7.15
CA ASN A 157 3.57 -17.24 6.52
C ASN A 157 3.22 -17.74 5.11
N LYS A 158 2.00 -17.43 4.63
CA LYS A 158 1.61 -17.76 3.25
C LYS A 158 2.45 -17.06 2.18
N PHE A 159 3.21 -16.03 2.56
CA PHE A 159 4.00 -15.20 1.63
C PHE A 159 5.48 -15.62 1.62
N GLY A 160 6.03 -15.65 0.40
CA GLY A 160 7.44 -15.86 0.16
C GLY A 160 7.90 -17.30 0.34
N VAL A 161 9.06 -17.58 -0.21
CA VAL A 161 9.78 -18.85 -0.07
C VAL A 161 10.54 -18.84 1.25
N ASN A 162 10.40 -19.89 2.05
CA ASN A 162 11.17 -20.05 3.27
C ASN A 162 12.62 -20.45 2.97
N SER A 163 13.54 -20.16 3.88
CA SER A 163 14.97 -20.40 3.68
C SER A 163 15.33 -21.86 3.39
N TRP A 164 14.57 -22.81 3.93
CA TRP A 164 14.78 -24.26 3.69
C TRP A 164 14.33 -24.72 2.31
N ASP A 165 13.47 -23.97 1.59
CA ASP A 165 13.01 -24.28 0.24
C ASP A 165 13.88 -23.61 -0.85
N LEU A 166 14.78 -22.70 -0.48
CA LEU A 166 15.67 -22.01 -1.43
C LEU A 166 16.56 -22.95 -2.26
N PRO A 167 17.11 -24.08 -1.72
CA PRO A 167 17.83 -25.04 -2.54
C PRO A 167 16.98 -25.62 -3.68
N ALA A 168 15.70 -25.92 -3.43
CA ALA A 168 14.77 -26.41 -4.44
C ALA A 168 14.49 -25.33 -5.50
N CYS A 169 14.31 -24.07 -5.09
CA CYS A 169 14.17 -22.96 -6.03
C CYS A 169 15.38 -22.82 -6.94
N ALA A 170 16.60 -22.89 -6.36
CA ALA A 170 17.84 -22.79 -7.13
C ALA A 170 17.99 -23.94 -8.16
N GLU A 171 17.61 -25.15 -7.77
CA GLU A 171 17.64 -26.29 -8.68
C GLU A 171 16.61 -26.14 -9.81
N THR A 172 15.37 -25.77 -9.50
CA THR A 172 14.32 -25.50 -10.49
C THR A 172 14.76 -24.41 -11.47
N LEU A 173 15.36 -23.31 -10.98
CA LEU A 173 15.86 -22.23 -11.85
C LEU A 173 16.94 -22.73 -12.82
N LYS A 174 17.87 -23.61 -12.39
CA LYS A 174 18.94 -24.19 -13.25
C LYS A 174 18.37 -25.09 -14.34
N GLN A 175 17.28 -25.78 -14.06
CA GLN A 175 16.63 -26.71 -14.98
C GLN A 175 15.61 -26.01 -15.93
N SER A 176 15.27 -24.76 -15.65
CA SER A 176 14.20 -24.03 -16.36
C SER A 176 14.76 -23.17 -17.49
N ALA A 177 14.61 -23.63 -18.72
CA ALA A 177 15.09 -22.91 -19.91
C ALA A 177 14.30 -21.63 -20.24
N ASN A 178 13.06 -21.50 -19.74
CA ASN A 178 12.17 -20.38 -20.03
C ASN A 178 12.02 -19.42 -18.84
N LEU A 179 12.92 -19.52 -17.84
CA LEU A 179 13.05 -18.54 -16.75
C LEU A 179 14.39 -17.83 -16.81
N GLN A 180 14.37 -16.53 -16.54
CA GLN A 180 15.57 -15.73 -16.31
C GLN A 180 15.50 -15.19 -14.88
N PHE A 181 16.32 -15.75 -14.00
CA PHE A 181 16.52 -15.20 -12.66
C PHE A 181 17.19 -13.83 -12.76
N ILE A 182 16.56 -12.82 -12.20
CA ILE A 182 17.12 -11.45 -12.17
C ILE A 182 17.42 -10.95 -10.77
N GLY A 183 16.85 -11.55 -9.72
CA GLY A 183 17.11 -11.05 -8.38
C GLY A 183 16.27 -11.67 -7.28
N ILE A 184 16.30 -11.02 -6.14
CA ILE A 184 15.59 -11.41 -4.92
C ILE A 184 14.65 -10.28 -4.48
N HIS A 185 13.54 -10.68 -3.85
CA HIS A 185 12.48 -9.79 -3.41
C HIS A 185 12.12 -10.07 -1.94
N PHE A 186 11.76 -9.03 -1.21
CA PHE A 186 11.38 -9.08 0.20
C PHE A 186 10.17 -8.20 0.46
N HIS A 187 9.39 -8.54 1.47
CA HIS A 187 8.37 -7.64 2.02
C HIS A 187 8.05 -8.06 3.46
N ILE A 188 8.39 -7.22 4.43
CA ILE A 188 8.35 -7.56 5.86
C ILE A 188 7.08 -7.12 6.58
N GLY A 189 6.26 -6.29 5.96
CA GLY A 189 5.02 -5.82 6.58
C GLY A 189 4.57 -4.46 6.07
N SER A 190 3.62 -3.86 6.78
CA SER A 190 3.03 -2.57 6.42
C SER A 190 2.86 -1.69 7.66
N GLN A 191 2.85 -0.38 7.48
CA GLN A 191 2.76 0.62 8.56
C GLN A 191 3.95 0.55 9.52
N ILE A 192 5.17 0.40 8.98
CA ILE A 192 6.42 0.38 9.74
C ILE A 192 6.87 1.84 9.94
N THR A 193 6.89 2.28 11.18
CA THR A 193 7.32 3.63 11.58
C THR A 193 8.68 3.64 12.26
N ASN A 194 9.14 2.49 12.77
CA ASN A 194 10.49 2.33 13.29
C ASN A 194 11.45 1.94 12.14
N LEU A 195 12.26 2.89 11.71
CA LEU A 195 13.18 2.69 10.58
C LEU A 195 14.32 1.70 10.87
N ASP A 196 14.64 1.41 12.14
CA ASP A 196 15.71 0.44 12.49
C ASP A 196 15.39 -0.98 12.01
N VAL A 197 14.12 -1.31 11.83
CA VAL A 197 13.69 -2.60 11.27
C VAL A 197 14.27 -2.83 9.87
N TYR A 198 14.41 -1.78 9.08
CA TYR A 198 14.98 -1.86 7.73
C TYR A 198 16.49 -2.13 7.73
N LYS A 199 17.23 -1.76 8.79
CA LYS A 199 18.64 -2.16 8.95
C LYS A 199 18.77 -3.68 9.08
N ASN A 200 17.87 -4.30 9.87
CA ASN A 200 17.83 -5.76 10.01
C ASN A 200 17.46 -6.42 8.67
N LEU A 201 16.53 -5.84 7.92
CA LEU A 201 16.20 -6.32 6.57
C LEU A 201 17.44 -6.28 5.67
N CYS A 202 18.22 -5.19 5.66
CA CYS A 202 19.42 -5.08 4.83
C CYS A 202 20.43 -6.20 5.13
N VAL A 203 20.63 -6.56 6.39
CA VAL A 203 21.51 -7.68 6.78
C VAL A 203 21.04 -8.98 6.11
N ARG A 204 19.73 -9.28 6.20
CA ARG A 204 19.17 -10.49 5.57
C ARG A 204 19.25 -10.46 4.05
N VAL A 205 19.01 -9.30 3.43
CA VAL A 205 19.16 -9.13 1.97
C VAL A 205 20.59 -9.44 1.53
N ASN A 206 21.60 -8.92 2.25
CA ASN A 206 23.01 -9.17 1.97
C ASN A 206 23.35 -10.67 2.07
N GLU A 207 22.89 -11.35 3.13
CA GLU A 207 23.11 -12.80 3.33
C GLU A 207 22.51 -13.62 2.16
N PHE A 208 21.26 -13.34 1.78
CA PHE A 208 20.61 -14.07 0.69
C PHE A 208 21.21 -13.73 -0.68
N ALA A 209 21.65 -12.50 -0.91
CA ALA A 209 22.34 -12.14 -2.14
C ALA A 209 23.64 -12.96 -2.30
N VAL A 210 24.47 -13.05 -1.24
CA VAL A 210 25.67 -13.89 -1.22
C VAL A 210 25.31 -15.36 -1.46
N TRP A 211 24.27 -15.87 -0.80
CA TRP A 211 23.85 -17.26 -0.96
C TRP A 211 23.52 -17.61 -2.42
N PHE A 212 22.79 -16.74 -3.14
CA PHE A 212 22.49 -16.95 -4.57
C PHE A 212 23.75 -16.83 -5.43
N GLU A 213 24.63 -15.89 -5.15
CA GLU A 213 25.91 -15.73 -5.85
C GLU A 213 26.80 -17.00 -5.70
N GLU A 214 26.87 -17.60 -4.51
CA GLU A 214 27.59 -18.86 -4.25
C GLU A 214 26.99 -20.06 -5.01
N LYS A 215 25.68 -20.00 -5.33
CA LYS A 215 25.00 -21.01 -6.18
C LYS A 215 25.18 -20.76 -7.68
N GLY A 216 25.94 -19.71 -8.06
CA GLY A 216 26.25 -19.37 -9.45
C GLY A 216 25.22 -18.47 -10.14
N PHE A 217 24.34 -17.83 -9.39
CA PHE A 217 23.37 -16.88 -9.93
C PHE A 217 23.91 -15.44 -9.86
N THR A 218 23.53 -14.63 -10.86
CA THR A 218 23.80 -13.19 -10.82
C THR A 218 22.58 -12.48 -10.27
N VAL A 219 22.69 -11.89 -9.09
CA VAL A 219 21.64 -11.08 -8.47
C VAL A 219 21.75 -9.65 -9.03
N LYS A 220 20.91 -9.29 -9.98
CA LYS A 220 20.88 -7.94 -10.58
C LYS A 220 19.95 -7.00 -9.82
N VAL A 221 18.84 -7.51 -9.30
CA VAL A 221 17.79 -6.75 -8.63
C VAL A 221 17.70 -7.16 -7.16
N LEU A 222 17.80 -6.17 -6.29
CA LEU A 222 17.50 -6.26 -4.86
C LEU A 222 16.18 -5.50 -4.62
N ASN A 223 15.04 -6.20 -4.65
CA ASN A 223 13.76 -5.60 -4.32
C ASN A 223 13.48 -5.77 -2.83
N VAL A 224 13.58 -4.68 -2.09
CA VAL A 224 13.43 -4.67 -0.63
C VAL A 224 11.98 -4.49 -0.17
N GLY A 225 11.04 -4.42 -1.13
CA GLY A 225 9.62 -4.25 -0.85
C GLY A 225 9.28 -2.85 -0.37
N GLY A 226 8.27 -2.75 0.47
CA GLY A 226 7.79 -1.48 0.98
C GLY A 226 7.65 -1.48 2.50
N GLY A 227 6.45 -1.11 2.94
CA GLY A 227 6.07 -1.15 4.36
C GLY A 227 6.15 0.18 5.08
N LEU A 228 6.81 1.21 4.52
CA LEU A 228 6.94 2.52 5.16
C LEU A 228 5.56 3.08 5.55
N GLY A 229 5.43 3.43 6.84
CA GLY A 229 4.21 3.92 7.47
C GLY A 229 4.03 5.42 7.34
N ILE A 230 2.88 5.88 7.84
CA ILE A 230 2.54 7.31 7.99
C ILE A 230 2.07 7.59 9.43
N ASP A 231 2.06 8.85 9.83
CA ASP A 231 1.47 9.26 11.10
C ASP A 231 -0.04 9.48 10.95
N TYR A 232 -0.83 8.56 11.49
CA TYR A 232 -2.30 8.67 11.51
C TYR A 232 -2.83 9.62 12.59
N TYR A 233 -2.03 9.89 13.64
CA TYR A 233 -2.43 10.77 14.74
C TYR A 233 -2.29 12.24 14.37
N ASN A 234 -1.30 12.56 13.55
CA ASN A 234 -0.97 13.91 13.12
C ASN A 234 -1.01 14.07 11.59
N PRO A 235 -2.19 13.98 10.97
CA PRO A 235 -2.34 13.96 9.50
C PRO A 235 -1.89 15.25 8.80
N ASP A 236 -1.73 16.34 9.54
CA ASP A 236 -1.28 17.65 9.02
C ASP A 236 0.22 17.90 9.22
N GLN A 237 0.94 16.93 9.78
CA GLN A 237 2.40 16.97 9.90
C GLN A 237 3.06 16.49 8.60
N GLN A 238 4.41 16.54 8.62
CA GLN A 238 5.22 16.21 7.45
C GLN A 238 4.87 14.82 6.89
N ILE A 239 4.94 14.72 5.58
CA ILE A 239 4.97 13.45 4.86
C ILE A 239 6.16 12.59 5.34
N PRO A 240 6.16 11.27 5.11
CA PRO A 240 7.24 10.38 5.51
C PRO A 240 8.63 10.91 5.10
N ASP A 241 9.61 10.73 5.96
CA ASP A 241 10.99 11.10 5.68
C ASP A 241 11.63 10.09 4.73
N PHE A 242 11.44 10.32 3.43
CA PHE A 242 11.99 9.46 2.38
C PHE A 242 13.53 9.53 2.32
N GLU A 243 14.14 10.66 2.69
CA GLU A 243 15.60 10.80 2.71
C GLU A 243 16.20 9.87 3.77
N ALA A 244 15.70 9.93 4.99
CA ALA A 244 16.14 9.02 6.07
C ALA A 244 15.85 7.55 5.70
N TYR A 245 14.70 7.25 5.09
CA TYR A 245 14.33 5.92 4.68
C TYR A 245 15.30 5.34 3.65
N PHE A 246 15.54 6.02 2.52
CA PHE A 246 16.42 5.52 1.47
C PHE A 246 17.89 5.50 1.90
N LYS A 247 18.30 6.45 2.76
CA LYS A 247 19.65 6.48 3.31
C LYS A 247 20.03 5.19 4.04
N ILE A 248 19.07 4.57 4.76
CA ILE A 248 19.31 3.28 5.44
C ILE A 248 19.75 2.22 4.44
N PHE A 249 19.05 2.07 3.34
CA PHE A 249 19.39 1.07 2.33
C PHE A 249 20.71 1.38 1.63
N ASN A 250 21.01 2.65 1.38
CA ASN A 250 22.32 3.03 0.86
C ASN A 250 23.46 2.69 1.81
N ASP A 251 23.25 2.89 3.11
CA ASP A 251 24.30 2.73 4.12
C ASP A 251 24.51 1.25 4.54
N PHE A 252 23.46 0.41 4.44
CA PHE A 252 23.48 -0.95 4.99
C PHE A 252 23.37 -2.09 3.96
N LEU A 253 23.07 -1.80 2.69
CA LEU A 253 23.13 -2.81 1.63
C LEU A 253 24.53 -2.89 1.05
N ASP A 254 25.09 -4.12 1.00
CA ASP A 254 26.35 -4.43 0.33
C ASP A 254 26.16 -4.54 -1.18
N LYS A 255 25.75 -3.43 -1.80
CA LYS A 255 25.41 -3.37 -3.22
C LYS A 255 26.64 -3.63 -4.10
N ARG A 256 26.53 -4.61 -5.03
CA ARG A 256 27.56 -4.87 -6.04
C ARG A 256 27.47 -3.83 -7.18
N PRO A 257 28.54 -3.60 -7.95
CA PRO A 257 28.44 -2.83 -9.17
C PRO A 257 27.35 -3.38 -10.09
N ASN A 258 26.53 -2.50 -10.66
CA ASN A 258 25.40 -2.85 -11.55
C ASN A 258 24.21 -3.57 -10.90
N GLN A 259 24.13 -3.64 -9.58
CA GLN A 259 22.89 -4.04 -8.90
C GLN A 259 21.93 -2.84 -8.78
N GLU A 260 20.66 -3.10 -9.04
CA GLU A 260 19.56 -2.14 -8.89
C GLU A 260 18.84 -2.43 -7.57
N VAL A 261 18.48 -1.36 -6.84
CA VAL A 261 17.67 -1.47 -5.62
C VAL A 261 16.28 -0.96 -5.91
N HIS A 262 15.29 -1.81 -5.67
CA HIS A 262 13.86 -1.57 -5.95
C HIS A 262 13.04 -1.52 -4.67
N PHE A 263 12.01 -0.67 -4.66
CA PHE A 263 11.11 -0.44 -3.54
C PHE A 263 9.66 -0.55 -4.00
N GLU A 264 8.76 -1.04 -3.14
CA GLU A 264 7.33 -1.21 -3.41
C GLU A 264 6.51 -0.37 -2.42
N LEU A 265 6.43 0.93 -2.65
CA LEU A 265 5.78 1.86 -1.75
C LEU A 265 4.29 2.04 -2.12
N GLY A 266 3.41 1.93 -1.12
CA GLY A 266 1.99 2.17 -1.28
C GLY A 266 1.51 3.24 -0.31
N ARG A 267 1.28 2.86 0.94
CA ARG A 267 0.73 3.71 2.00
C ARG A 267 1.48 5.04 2.14
N ALA A 268 2.78 5.02 2.17
CA ALA A 268 3.62 6.21 2.34
C ALA A 268 3.39 7.27 1.24
N LEU A 269 3.00 6.84 0.03
CA LEU A 269 2.80 7.74 -1.11
C LEU A 269 1.40 8.37 -1.13
N VAL A 270 0.36 7.62 -0.75
CA VAL A 270 -1.03 8.06 -0.97
C VAL A 270 -1.84 8.23 0.32
N GLY A 271 -1.37 7.69 1.45
CA GLY A 271 -2.18 7.58 2.67
C GLY A 271 -2.69 8.91 3.20
N GLN A 272 -1.83 9.93 3.29
CA GLN A 272 -2.17 11.23 3.86
C GLN A 272 -2.97 12.13 2.91
N SER A 273 -2.93 11.87 1.60
CA SER A 273 -3.54 12.73 0.59
C SER A 273 -5.06 12.65 0.52
N SER A 274 -5.71 11.79 1.32
CA SER A 274 -7.16 11.67 1.29
C SER A 274 -7.81 11.67 2.67
N SER A 275 -9.07 12.09 2.69
CA SER A 275 -9.96 11.99 3.84
C SER A 275 -11.34 11.55 3.40
N LEU A 276 -11.99 10.69 4.20
CA LEU A 276 -13.40 10.37 4.03
C LEU A 276 -14.22 11.46 4.69
N ILE A 277 -15.07 12.14 3.92
CA ILE A 277 -15.98 13.19 4.38
C ILE A 277 -17.38 12.59 4.51
N SER A 278 -17.96 12.78 5.68
CA SER A 278 -19.27 12.21 6.05
C SER A 278 -20.09 13.24 6.81
N LYS A 279 -21.40 13.11 6.74
CA LYS A 279 -22.35 13.98 7.43
C LYS A 279 -22.95 13.29 8.64
N VAL A 280 -23.15 14.03 9.71
CA VAL A 280 -23.88 13.57 10.89
C VAL A 280 -25.37 13.48 10.56
N LEU A 281 -25.89 12.26 10.58
CA LEU A 281 -27.32 11.99 10.42
C LEU A 281 -28.07 12.25 11.73
N TYR A 282 -27.54 11.73 12.83
CA TYR A 282 -28.15 11.85 14.15
C TYR A 282 -27.10 11.92 15.24
N VAL A 283 -27.43 12.63 16.32
CA VAL A 283 -26.74 12.57 17.61
C VAL A 283 -27.67 11.88 18.60
N LYS A 284 -27.18 10.84 19.25
CA LYS A 284 -27.93 10.11 20.27
C LYS A 284 -27.26 10.24 21.62
N ASN A 285 -27.88 11.02 22.51
CA ASN A 285 -27.40 11.20 23.87
C ASN A 285 -27.90 10.11 24.79
N GLY A 286 -26.99 9.33 25.34
CA GLY A 286 -27.28 8.27 26.31
C GLY A 286 -26.90 8.69 27.73
N LYS A 287 -27.25 7.87 28.73
CA LYS A 287 -26.89 8.13 30.13
C LYS A 287 -25.39 7.96 30.41
N LYS A 288 -24.70 7.13 29.63
CA LYS A 288 -23.27 6.80 29.81
C LYS A 288 -22.41 7.18 28.62
N LYS A 289 -23.00 7.25 27.42
CA LYS A 289 -22.29 7.49 26.17
C LYS A 289 -23.13 8.32 25.22
N ASN A 290 -22.49 9.17 24.44
CA ASN A 290 -23.08 9.85 23.31
C ASN A 290 -22.63 9.21 22.02
N PHE A 291 -23.49 9.16 21.03
CA PHE A 291 -23.19 8.59 19.72
C PHE A 291 -23.40 9.65 18.65
N ILE A 292 -22.47 9.68 17.69
CA ILE A 292 -22.65 10.38 16.41
C ILE A 292 -22.83 9.29 15.36
N ILE A 293 -23.98 9.30 14.69
CA ILE A 293 -24.31 8.39 13.58
C ILE A 293 -24.04 9.13 12.27
N LEU A 294 -23.07 8.60 11.50
CA LEU A 294 -22.67 9.15 10.22
C LEU A 294 -23.44 8.52 9.06
N ASP A 295 -23.42 9.16 7.88
CA ASP A 295 -23.91 8.57 6.63
C ASP A 295 -22.85 7.66 5.96
N ALA A 296 -21.59 7.72 6.38
CA ALA A 296 -20.56 6.71 6.06
C ALA A 296 -20.50 5.61 7.12
N GLY A 297 -20.16 4.40 6.73
CA GLY A 297 -19.96 3.25 7.60
C GLY A 297 -18.72 2.43 7.23
N MET A 298 -18.65 1.22 7.80
CA MET A 298 -17.61 0.25 7.47
C MET A 298 -17.61 -0.14 5.98
N THR A 299 -18.69 0.08 5.27
CA THR A 299 -18.81 -0.11 3.83
C THR A 299 -17.95 0.88 3.05
N GLU A 300 -17.80 2.09 3.53
CA GLU A 300 -16.96 3.11 2.92
C GLU A 300 -15.53 3.07 3.45
N LEU A 301 -15.31 2.75 4.73
CA LEU A 301 -13.99 2.63 5.34
C LEU A 301 -13.93 1.43 6.29
N MET A 302 -13.55 0.29 5.75
CA MET A 302 -13.54 -1.00 6.49
C MET A 302 -12.42 -1.11 7.53
N ARG A 303 -11.35 -0.34 7.39
CA ARG A 303 -10.13 -0.49 8.20
C ARG A 303 -10.31 -0.43 9.72
N PRO A 304 -11.12 0.47 10.30
CA PRO A 304 -11.39 0.45 11.73
C PRO A 304 -12.06 -0.84 12.21
N ALA A 305 -13.03 -1.37 11.46
CA ALA A 305 -13.73 -2.60 11.79
C ALA A 305 -12.84 -3.85 11.63
N LEU A 306 -12.03 -3.91 10.57
CA LEU A 306 -11.22 -5.10 10.22
C LEU A 306 -9.89 -5.17 10.98
N TYR A 307 -9.22 -4.04 11.16
CA TYR A 307 -7.86 -3.97 11.72
C TYR A 307 -7.78 -3.19 13.02
N GLN A 308 -8.91 -2.65 13.52
CA GLN A 308 -8.91 -1.66 14.61
C GLN A 308 -8.00 -0.46 14.29
N ALA A 309 -7.90 -0.13 13.00
CA ALA A 309 -7.02 0.93 12.52
C ALA A 309 -7.53 2.30 12.98
N TYR A 310 -6.61 3.08 13.53
CA TYR A 310 -6.91 4.44 13.91
C TYR A 310 -6.91 5.36 12.69
N HIS A 311 -7.91 6.24 12.63
CA HIS A 311 -7.96 7.41 11.76
C HIS A 311 -8.36 8.61 12.61
N LYS A 312 -7.65 9.73 12.48
CA LYS A 312 -8.03 10.95 13.19
C LYS A 312 -9.41 11.41 12.68
N ILE A 313 -10.32 11.64 13.63
CA ILE A 313 -11.68 12.11 13.35
C ILE A 313 -11.76 13.58 13.74
N GLN A 314 -12.32 14.42 12.87
CA GLN A 314 -12.44 15.86 13.08
C GLN A 314 -13.83 16.36 12.66
N ASN A 315 -14.47 17.20 13.46
CA ASN A 315 -15.64 17.96 13.04
C ASN A 315 -15.17 19.17 12.22
N VAL A 316 -15.27 19.09 10.89
CA VAL A 316 -14.77 20.14 9.99
C VAL A 316 -15.70 21.33 9.89
N SER A 317 -16.96 21.20 10.34
CA SER A 317 -17.87 22.34 10.50
C SER A 317 -17.53 23.25 11.67
N LYS A 318 -16.67 22.77 12.61
CA LYS A 318 -16.40 23.42 13.89
C LYS A 318 -14.92 23.38 14.28
N LEU A 319 -14.02 23.54 13.33
CA LEU A 319 -12.56 23.44 13.54
C LEU A 319 -12.01 24.48 14.57
N ALA A 320 -12.70 25.58 14.80
CA ALA A 320 -12.27 26.64 15.71
C ALA A 320 -12.87 26.53 17.12
N GLU A 321 -13.80 25.60 17.35
CA GLU A 321 -14.45 25.43 18.64
C GLU A 321 -13.63 24.52 19.57
N SER A 322 -13.58 24.86 20.88
CA SER A 322 -12.75 24.17 21.87
C SER A 322 -13.54 23.40 22.94
N ASN A 323 -14.88 23.46 22.91
CA ASN A 323 -15.70 22.71 23.86
C ASN A 323 -15.82 21.26 23.40
N GLU A 324 -15.05 20.35 24.02
CA GLU A 324 -14.99 18.96 23.65
C GLU A 324 -16.00 18.11 24.41
N VAL A 325 -16.70 17.28 23.67
CA VAL A 325 -17.64 16.25 24.15
C VAL A 325 -17.17 14.90 23.63
N LYS A 326 -17.28 13.86 24.45
CA LYS A 326 -16.92 12.49 24.05
C LYS A 326 -18.06 11.80 23.31
N TYR A 327 -17.72 11.23 22.16
CA TYR A 327 -18.66 10.48 21.30
C TYR A 327 -18.09 9.14 20.87
N ASP A 328 -18.94 8.12 20.81
CA ASP A 328 -18.69 6.96 19.95
C ASP A 328 -19.17 7.34 18.53
N VAL A 329 -18.25 7.36 17.56
CA VAL A 329 -18.53 7.73 16.16
C VAL A 329 -18.78 6.46 15.37
N VAL A 330 -20.02 6.28 14.89
CA VAL A 330 -20.52 5.05 14.30
C VAL A 330 -21.17 5.29 12.94
N GLY A 331 -21.18 4.25 12.09
CA GLY A 331 -21.86 4.28 10.82
C GLY A 331 -23.32 3.77 10.88
N PRO A 332 -23.98 3.68 9.71
CA PRO A 332 -25.39 3.27 9.58
C PRO A 332 -25.58 1.78 9.35
N ILE A 333 -24.51 0.98 9.32
CA ILE A 333 -24.57 -0.45 8.98
C ILE A 333 -25.11 -1.26 10.17
N CYS A 334 -25.87 -2.31 9.86
CA CYS A 334 -26.51 -3.18 10.88
C CYS A 334 -25.52 -4.16 11.52
N GLU A 335 -24.33 -3.65 11.92
CA GLU A 335 -23.25 -4.40 12.55
C GLU A 335 -22.69 -3.63 13.74
N SER A 336 -22.46 -4.30 14.87
CA SER A 336 -21.85 -3.66 16.06
C SER A 336 -20.40 -3.23 15.84
N THR A 337 -19.76 -3.76 14.83
CA THR A 337 -18.38 -3.42 14.39
C THR A 337 -18.33 -2.16 13.55
N ASP A 338 -19.48 -1.61 13.13
CA ASP A 338 -19.55 -0.36 12.35
C ASP A 338 -19.31 0.86 13.25
N CYS A 339 -18.06 0.99 13.67
CA CYS A 339 -17.58 2.00 14.60
C CYS A 339 -16.22 2.51 14.15
N PHE A 340 -16.12 3.79 13.91
CA PHE A 340 -14.88 4.47 13.50
C PHE A 340 -13.98 4.83 14.69
N GLY A 341 -14.58 5.13 15.84
CA GLY A 341 -13.85 5.44 17.06
C GLY A 341 -14.77 5.52 18.27
N LYS A 342 -14.22 5.16 19.44
CA LYS A 342 -14.91 5.23 20.72
C LYS A 342 -14.32 6.37 21.57
N GLU A 343 -15.18 7.03 22.32
CA GLU A 343 -14.81 8.14 23.23
C GLU A 343 -13.96 9.22 22.53
N VAL A 344 -14.28 9.48 21.24
CA VAL A 344 -13.60 10.50 20.44
C VAL A 344 -14.00 11.89 20.97
N GLU A 345 -13.01 12.71 21.29
CA GLU A 345 -13.20 14.09 21.74
C GLU A 345 -13.39 15.00 20.51
N LEU A 346 -14.57 15.58 20.40
CA LEU A 346 -14.97 16.49 19.31
C LEU A 346 -15.68 17.71 19.91
N PRO A 347 -15.68 18.86 19.23
CA PRO A 347 -16.59 19.96 19.56
C PRO A 347 -18.02 19.47 19.63
N GLU A 348 -18.87 20.14 20.42
CA GLU A 348 -20.28 19.78 20.51
C GLU A 348 -20.91 19.69 19.12
N THR A 349 -21.31 18.48 18.73
CA THR A 349 -21.64 18.10 17.35
C THR A 349 -23.14 17.97 17.18
N PHE A 350 -23.66 18.43 16.05
CA PHE A 350 -25.09 18.44 15.72
C PHE A 350 -25.36 17.74 14.40
N ARG A 351 -26.64 17.39 14.19
CA ARG A 351 -27.10 16.89 12.90
C ARG A 351 -26.77 17.88 11.77
N GLY A 352 -26.18 17.36 10.70
CA GLY A 352 -25.77 18.13 9.52
C GLY A 352 -24.32 18.57 9.56
N ASP A 353 -23.64 18.49 10.71
CA ASP A 353 -22.19 18.75 10.77
C ASP A 353 -21.42 17.77 9.89
N LEU A 354 -20.31 18.23 9.33
CA LEU A 354 -19.42 17.41 8.52
C LEU A 354 -18.28 16.87 9.36
N ILE A 355 -18.04 15.57 9.25
CA ILE A 355 -16.97 14.86 9.91
C ILE A 355 -15.98 14.38 8.86
N ALA A 356 -14.69 14.60 9.12
CA ALA A 356 -13.61 14.06 8.32
C ALA A 356 -12.89 12.93 9.07
N LEU A 357 -12.76 11.76 8.42
CA LEU A 357 -11.84 10.71 8.82
C LEU A 357 -10.58 10.89 7.99
N ARG A 358 -9.45 11.19 8.63
CA ARG A 358 -8.21 11.63 7.98
C ARG A 358 -7.34 10.45 7.52
N SER A 359 -6.43 10.74 6.57
CA SER A 359 -5.41 9.79 6.09
C SER A 359 -6.00 8.47 5.54
N THR A 360 -7.04 8.58 4.72
CA THR A 360 -7.76 7.43 4.15
C THR A 360 -7.31 7.05 2.74
N GLY A 361 -6.27 7.69 2.20
CA GLY A 361 -5.84 7.52 0.81
C GLY A 361 -5.26 6.13 0.48
N ALA A 362 -4.86 5.35 1.49
CA ALA A 362 -4.38 3.99 1.31
C ALA A 362 -5.34 2.99 1.97
N TYR A 363 -5.74 1.97 1.20
CA TYR A 363 -6.63 0.89 1.68
C TYR A 363 -7.97 1.40 2.23
N GLY A 364 -8.43 2.55 1.76
CA GLY A 364 -9.76 3.10 2.05
C GLY A 364 -10.73 2.75 0.92
N GLU A 365 -10.85 3.65 -0.07
CA GLU A 365 -11.75 3.50 -1.22
C GLU A 365 -11.66 2.11 -1.90
N VAL A 366 -10.45 1.58 -2.05
CA VAL A 366 -10.20 0.28 -2.69
C VAL A 366 -10.78 -0.93 -1.94
N MET A 367 -11.15 -0.77 -0.68
CA MET A 367 -11.77 -1.79 0.16
C MET A 367 -13.25 -1.53 0.39
N ALA A 368 -13.84 -0.52 -0.24
CA ALA A 368 -15.26 -0.22 -0.13
C ALA A 368 -16.11 -1.39 -0.65
N SER A 369 -17.30 -1.54 -0.09
CA SER A 369 -18.22 -2.64 -0.40
C SER A 369 -19.65 -2.15 -0.49
N HIS A 370 -20.53 -2.98 -1.06
CA HIS A 370 -21.96 -2.69 -1.21
C HIS A 370 -22.82 -3.42 -0.16
N TYR A 371 -22.23 -3.78 0.99
CA TYR A 371 -23.00 -4.41 2.06
C TYR A 371 -24.17 -3.51 2.48
N ASN A 372 -25.32 -4.09 2.83
CA ASN A 372 -26.62 -3.45 3.01
C ASN A 372 -27.11 -2.67 1.76
N LEU A 373 -26.66 -3.02 0.53
CA LEU A 373 -26.99 -2.33 -0.73
C LEU A 373 -26.66 -0.82 -0.71
N ARG A 374 -25.53 -0.47 -0.06
CA ARG A 374 -25.02 0.90 -0.08
C ARG A 374 -24.51 1.26 -1.47
N ASP A 375 -24.68 2.52 -1.83
CA ASP A 375 -24.22 3.07 -3.10
C ASP A 375 -22.68 3.07 -3.19
N GLU A 376 -22.17 3.09 -4.43
CA GLU A 376 -20.76 3.26 -4.68
C GLU A 376 -20.30 4.64 -4.19
N ILE A 377 -19.19 4.65 -3.44
CA ILE A 377 -18.66 5.89 -2.89
C ILE A 377 -18.00 6.76 -3.97
N ARG A 378 -18.21 8.06 -3.89
CA ARG A 378 -17.67 9.03 -4.85
C ARG A 378 -16.31 9.58 -4.42
N SER A 379 -15.57 10.07 -5.39
CA SER A 379 -14.30 10.77 -5.16
C SER A 379 -14.42 12.24 -5.58
N VAL A 380 -13.95 13.14 -4.72
CA VAL A 380 -13.85 14.59 -4.93
C VAL A 380 -12.37 14.98 -4.82
N TYR A 381 -11.94 15.91 -5.66
CA TYR A 381 -10.53 16.26 -5.76
C TYR A 381 -10.32 17.75 -5.49
N SER A 382 -9.19 18.10 -4.86
CA SER A 382 -8.76 19.50 -4.80
C SER A 382 -8.54 20.07 -6.21
N LYS A 383 -8.65 21.39 -6.32
CA LYS A 383 -8.39 22.08 -7.58
C LYS A 383 -6.92 22.05 -7.96
#